data_936b7e67c77166ee9f470e41c3811f26
#
_entry.id   936b7e67c77166ee9f470e41c3811f26
#
_cell.length_a   1.000
_cell.length_b   1.000
_cell.length_c   1.000
_cell.angle_alpha   90.00
_cell.angle_beta   90.00
_cell.angle_gamma   90.00
#
_symmetry.space_group_name_H-M   'P 1'
#
loop_
_entity.id
_entity.type
_entity.pdbx_description
1 polymer ?
#
loop_
_entity_poly.entity_id
_entity_poly.type
_entity_poly.pdbx_seq_one_letter_code
_entity_poly.pdbx_strand_id
1 'polypeptide(L)'
;RNVFTALREMVDLHQEIEVVYPVHLSPVVQEAANDILAGHNRIHLIEPLDVLDFHNLASRSYFIMTDSGGVQEEAPSLGKPVLVLRDTTERPEGVRAGTLKLVGTDPVCVKEAMTKLLTDETVYRQMSHAPNPYGDGNASERIVQTIKHYFGFGESASEFKEGAGTQ
;
A
#
# COMPACT_ATOMS: atom_id res chain seq x y z
N ARG A 1 -6.96 13.45 -11.58
CA ARG A 1 -6.24 13.74 -12.83
C ARG A 1 -4.76 14.04 -12.57
N ASN A 2 -4.41 14.90 -11.63
CA ASN A 2 -3.03 15.27 -11.31
C ASN A 2 -2.12 14.05 -11.07
N VAL A 3 -2.58 13.10 -10.26
CA VAL A 3 -1.85 11.85 -9.98
C VAL A 3 -1.64 11.02 -11.25
N PHE A 4 -2.67 10.91 -12.11
CA PHE A 4 -2.55 10.17 -13.38
C PHE A 4 -1.57 10.84 -14.35
N THR A 5 -1.56 12.16 -14.40
CA THR A 5 -0.58 12.91 -15.19
C THR A 5 0.84 12.65 -14.68
N ALA A 6 1.06 12.75 -13.35
CA ALA A 6 2.36 12.46 -12.76
C ALA A 6 2.81 11.02 -13.04
N LEU A 7 1.89 10.05 -12.88
CA LEU A 7 2.17 8.64 -13.16
C LEU A 7 2.56 8.41 -14.61
N ARG A 8 1.82 9.01 -15.57
CA ARG A 8 2.13 8.92 -17.00
C ARG A 8 3.51 9.47 -17.31
N GLU A 9 3.85 10.66 -16.81
CA GLU A 9 5.16 11.28 -16.99
C GLU A 9 6.29 10.42 -16.40
N MET A 10 6.08 9.80 -15.24
CA MET A 10 7.08 8.91 -14.63
C MET A 10 7.30 7.64 -15.45
N VAL A 11 6.26 7.04 -16.00
CA VAL A 11 6.38 5.87 -16.88
C VAL A 11 7.04 6.24 -18.20
N ASP A 12 6.78 7.43 -18.75
CA ASP A 12 7.46 7.92 -19.95
C ASP A 12 8.97 8.15 -19.72
N LEU A 13 9.32 8.68 -18.54
CA LEU A 13 10.71 8.98 -18.16
C LEU A 13 11.53 7.71 -17.83
N HIS A 14 10.91 6.73 -17.19
CA HIS A 14 11.54 5.51 -16.67
C HIS A 14 11.09 4.29 -17.48
N GLN A 15 11.96 3.79 -18.36
CA GLN A 15 11.65 2.69 -19.27
C GLN A 15 11.43 1.33 -18.55
N GLU A 16 11.95 1.19 -17.35
CA GLU A 16 11.85 0.01 -16.50
C GLU A 16 10.54 -0.09 -15.73
N ILE A 17 9.72 0.98 -15.71
CA ILE A 17 8.46 0.98 -14.95
C ILE A 17 7.33 0.39 -15.78
N GLU A 18 6.61 -0.55 -15.18
CA GLU A 18 5.27 -0.98 -15.57
C GLU A 18 4.28 -0.65 -14.47
N VAL A 19 3.08 -0.26 -14.85
CA VAL A 19 1.98 0.07 -13.93
C VAL A 19 0.80 -0.85 -14.22
N VAL A 20 0.30 -1.50 -13.18
CA VAL A 20 -0.99 -2.20 -13.22
C VAL A 20 -1.95 -1.45 -12.31
N TYR A 21 -3.03 -0.96 -12.90
CA TYR A 21 -4.04 -0.18 -12.17
C TYR A 21 -5.41 -0.84 -12.25
N PRO A 22 -5.85 -1.54 -11.18
CA PRO A 22 -7.24 -1.95 -11.03
C PRO A 22 -8.12 -0.71 -10.88
N VAL A 23 -8.86 -0.36 -11.93
CA VAL A 23 -9.57 0.93 -12.01
C VAL A 23 -10.84 0.87 -11.19
N HIS A 24 -11.02 1.84 -10.29
CA HIS A 24 -12.24 1.96 -9.51
C HIS A 24 -13.47 2.14 -10.41
N LEU A 25 -14.59 1.51 -10.06
CA LEU A 25 -15.81 1.48 -10.88
C LEU A 25 -16.56 2.82 -11.00
N SER A 26 -16.14 3.86 -10.27
CA SER A 26 -16.70 5.21 -10.41
C SER A 26 -16.49 5.74 -11.84
N PRO A 27 -17.55 6.19 -12.53
CA PRO A 27 -17.43 6.73 -13.88
C PRO A 27 -16.42 7.88 -14.00
N VAL A 28 -16.36 8.76 -13.00
CA VAL A 28 -15.41 9.89 -12.97
C VAL A 28 -13.96 9.41 -12.95
N VAL A 29 -13.68 8.32 -12.22
CA VAL A 29 -12.33 7.74 -12.16
C VAL A 29 -12.00 7.03 -13.47
N GLN A 30 -12.94 6.25 -14.00
CA GLN A 30 -12.77 5.54 -15.28
C GLN A 30 -12.52 6.50 -16.43
N GLU A 31 -13.31 7.59 -16.53
CA GLU A 31 -13.11 8.62 -17.55
C GLU A 31 -11.71 9.25 -17.43
N ALA A 32 -11.31 9.67 -16.23
CA ALA A 32 -10.01 10.30 -16.02
C ALA A 32 -8.85 9.35 -16.29
N ALA A 33 -8.98 8.06 -15.90
CA ALA A 33 -7.96 7.05 -16.16
C ALA A 33 -7.84 6.76 -17.66
N ASN A 34 -8.95 6.60 -18.37
CA ASN A 34 -8.94 6.36 -19.81
C ASN A 34 -8.37 7.56 -20.58
N ASP A 35 -8.76 8.79 -20.22
CA ASP A 35 -8.27 10.00 -20.90
C ASP A 35 -6.73 10.15 -20.80
N ILE A 36 -6.16 9.82 -19.65
CA ILE A 36 -4.75 10.13 -19.36
C ILE A 36 -3.83 8.92 -19.52
N LEU A 37 -4.29 7.74 -19.12
CA LEU A 37 -3.45 6.55 -19.00
C LEU A 37 -3.65 5.54 -20.14
N ALA A 38 -4.82 5.51 -20.78
CA ALA A 38 -5.08 4.53 -21.82
C ALA A 38 -4.13 4.66 -23.02
N GLY A 39 -3.91 3.53 -23.69
CA GLY A 39 -3.09 3.47 -24.90
C GLY A 39 -1.57 3.50 -24.66
N HIS A 40 -1.13 3.56 -23.40
CA HIS A 40 0.29 3.41 -23.09
C HIS A 40 0.65 1.93 -22.93
N ASN A 41 1.68 1.44 -23.60
CA ASN A 41 2.06 0.02 -23.63
C ASN A 41 2.57 -0.55 -22.32
N ARG A 42 2.94 0.30 -21.35
CA ARG A 42 3.43 -0.09 -20.01
C ARG A 42 2.48 0.35 -18.88
N ILE A 43 1.27 0.79 -19.21
CA ILE A 43 0.23 1.10 -18.23
C ILE A 43 -0.99 0.23 -18.52
N HIS A 44 -1.29 -0.68 -17.62
CA HIS A 44 -2.34 -1.67 -17.76
C HIS A 44 -3.53 -1.29 -16.89
N LEU A 45 -4.58 -0.75 -17.53
CA LEU A 45 -5.86 -0.51 -16.88
C LEU A 45 -6.65 -1.82 -16.88
N ILE A 46 -6.97 -2.33 -15.70
CA ILE A 46 -7.68 -3.59 -15.54
C ILE A 46 -8.94 -3.41 -14.68
N GLU A 47 -9.83 -4.37 -14.75
CA GLU A 47 -10.98 -4.45 -13.84
C GLU A 47 -10.53 -4.65 -12.40
N PRO A 48 -11.34 -4.23 -11.41
CA PRO A 48 -11.06 -4.53 -10.01
C PRO A 48 -10.87 -6.04 -9.80
N LEU A 49 -9.85 -6.37 -9.02
CA LEU A 49 -9.49 -7.75 -8.70
C LEU A 49 -10.22 -8.23 -7.44
N ASP A 50 -10.43 -9.53 -7.32
CA ASP A 50 -10.76 -10.13 -6.04
C ASP A 50 -9.58 -10.06 -5.06
N VAL A 51 -9.82 -10.37 -3.79
CA VAL A 51 -8.84 -10.20 -2.72
C VAL A 51 -7.58 -11.05 -2.94
N LEU A 52 -7.71 -12.28 -3.47
CA LEU A 52 -6.58 -13.17 -3.67
C LEU A 52 -5.70 -12.69 -4.81
N ASP A 53 -6.30 -12.31 -5.93
CA ASP A 53 -5.59 -11.81 -7.10
C ASP A 53 -4.96 -10.46 -6.80
N PHE A 54 -5.65 -9.57 -6.05
CA PHE A 54 -5.10 -8.31 -5.61
C PHE A 54 -3.84 -8.51 -4.74
N HIS A 55 -3.90 -9.37 -3.73
CA HIS A 55 -2.74 -9.63 -2.86
C HIS A 55 -1.59 -10.30 -3.62
N ASN A 56 -1.87 -11.18 -4.57
CA ASN A 56 -0.85 -11.77 -5.43
C ASN A 56 -0.16 -10.72 -6.30
N LEU A 57 -0.91 -9.79 -6.88
CA LEU A 57 -0.37 -8.68 -7.64
C LEU A 57 0.44 -7.73 -6.74
N ALA A 58 -0.13 -7.32 -5.62
CA ALA A 58 0.51 -6.42 -4.65
C ALA A 58 1.83 -7.01 -4.11
N SER A 59 1.89 -8.31 -3.81
CA SER A 59 3.10 -8.98 -3.33
C SER A 59 4.25 -9.00 -4.35
N ARG A 60 3.95 -8.87 -5.63
CA ARG A 60 4.93 -8.81 -6.74
C ARG A 60 5.26 -7.39 -7.16
N SER A 61 4.54 -6.40 -6.66
CA SER A 61 4.80 -4.99 -6.97
C SER A 61 6.10 -4.54 -6.31
N TYR A 62 6.77 -3.56 -6.91
CA TYR A 62 7.92 -2.91 -6.30
C TYR A 62 7.47 -2.00 -5.15
N PHE A 63 6.53 -1.10 -5.40
CA PHE A 63 5.81 -0.33 -4.38
C PHE A 63 4.33 -0.17 -4.79
N ILE A 64 3.52 0.33 -3.87
CA ILE A 64 2.08 0.51 -4.08
C ILE A 64 1.73 1.99 -3.93
N MET A 65 0.84 2.48 -4.80
CA MET A 65 0.25 3.82 -4.70
C MET A 65 -1.25 3.67 -4.48
N THR A 66 -1.78 4.30 -3.44
CA THR A 66 -3.19 4.11 -3.09
C THR A 66 -3.78 5.30 -2.33
N ASP A 67 -5.08 5.49 -2.42
CA ASP A 67 -5.89 6.34 -1.55
C ASP A 67 -6.81 5.52 -0.63
N SER A 68 -6.79 4.19 -0.75
CA SER A 68 -7.62 3.26 0.03
C SER A 68 -7.05 3.02 1.44
N GLY A 69 -7.91 3.16 2.47
CA GLY A 69 -7.54 2.83 3.86
C GLY A 69 -7.22 1.35 4.04
N GLY A 70 -7.96 0.44 3.41
CA GLY A 70 -7.71 -1.00 3.49
C GLY A 70 -6.33 -1.38 2.94
N VAL A 71 -5.98 -0.88 1.76
CA VAL A 71 -4.67 -1.14 1.15
C VAL A 71 -3.52 -0.59 2.00
N GLN A 72 -3.73 0.53 2.71
CA GLN A 72 -2.76 1.07 3.66
C GLN A 72 -2.47 0.12 4.83
N GLU A 73 -3.46 -0.68 5.25
CA GLU A 73 -3.29 -1.70 6.32
C GLU A 73 -2.68 -3.00 5.79
N GLU A 74 -3.03 -3.40 4.58
CA GLU A 74 -2.68 -4.70 4.01
C GLU A 74 -1.27 -4.73 3.39
N ALA A 75 -0.91 -3.69 2.64
CA ALA A 75 0.35 -3.64 1.90
C ALA A 75 1.61 -3.73 2.77
N PRO A 76 1.67 -3.14 3.99
CA PRO A 76 2.80 -3.32 4.88
C PRO A 76 3.10 -4.78 5.26
N SER A 77 2.06 -5.62 5.35
CA SER A 77 2.25 -7.07 5.63
C SER A 77 2.97 -7.80 4.49
N LEU A 78 2.97 -7.23 3.29
CA LEU A 78 3.65 -7.76 2.11
C LEU A 78 5.09 -7.20 1.97
N GLY A 79 5.54 -6.36 2.90
CA GLY A 79 6.85 -5.70 2.84
C GLY A 79 6.98 -4.70 1.68
N LYS A 80 5.88 -4.05 1.30
CA LYS A 80 5.87 -3.09 0.18
C LYS A 80 5.76 -1.66 0.67
N PRO A 81 6.64 -0.76 0.22
CA PRO A 81 6.47 0.67 0.45
C PRO A 81 5.14 1.17 -0.11
N VAL A 82 4.45 2.04 0.62
CA VAL A 82 3.16 2.59 0.21
C VAL A 82 3.22 4.11 0.11
N LEU A 83 2.91 4.64 -1.06
CA LEU A 83 2.67 6.06 -1.29
C LEU A 83 1.17 6.34 -1.20
N VAL A 84 0.78 7.11 -0.20
CA VAL A 84 -0.63 7.43 0.07
C VAL A 84 -0.98 8.74 -0.64
N LEU A 85 -1.90 8.66 -1.60
CA LEU A 85 -2.34 9.75 -2.47
C LEU A 85 -3.39 10.64 -1.79
N ARG A 86 -3.10 11.04 -0.55
CA ARG A 86 -3.94 11.90 0.30
C ARG A 86 -3.08 12.88 1.08
N ASP A 87 -3.67 14.02 1.45
CA ASP A 87 -3.02 15.00 2.33
C ASP A 87 -3.06 14.57 3.79
N THR A 88 -4.05 13.76 4.16
CA THR A 88 -4.24 13.20 5.50
C THR A 88 -4.61 11.72 5.41
N THR A 89 -4.36 10.98 6.49
CA THR A 89 -4.78 9.58 6.60
C THR A 89 -5.41 9.30 7.95
N GLU A 90 -6.38 8.41 7.97
CA GLU A 90 -6.93 7.79 9.18
C GLU A 90 -6.05 6.65 9.72
N ARG A 91 -4.87 6.45 9.12
CA ARG A 91 -3.89 5.40 9.48
C ARG A 91 -2.54 6.00 9.87
N PRO A 92 -2.49 6.87 10.90
CA PRO A 92 -1.26 7.55 11.31
C PRO A 92 -0.18 6.58 11.84
N GLU A 93 -0.58 5.38 12.27
CA GLU A 93 0.32 4.33 12.75
C GLU A 93 1.32 3.91 11.66
N GLY A 94 0.84 3.67 10.44
CA GLY A 94 1.70 3.28 9.32
C GLY A 94 2.68 4.38 8.90
N VAL A 95 2.26 5.64 9.01
CA VAL A 95 3.17 6.78 8.77
C VAL A 95 4.26 6.85 9.85
N ARG A 96 3.87 6.68 11.13
CA ARG A 96 4.82 6.68 12.26
C ARG A 96 5.77 5.48 12.20
N ALA A 97 5.27 4.30 11.82
CA ALA A 97 6.08 3.10 11.64
C ALA A 97 7.03 3.20 10.43
N GLY A 98 6.74 4.10 9.48
CA GLY A 98 7.54 4.29 8.27
C GLY A 98 7.15 3.37 7.09
N THR A 99 6.07 2.62 7.19
CA THR A 99 5.55 1.78 6.10
C THR A 99 4.78 2.56 5.05
N LEU A 100 4.21 3.70 5.45
CA LEU A 100 3.41 4.60 4.61
C LEU A 100 4.06 5.97 4.50
N LYS A 101 3.97 6.59 3.32
CA LYS A 101 4.33 7.99 3.08
C LYS A 101 3.16 8.74 2.46
N LEU A 102 2.67 9.77 3.14
CA LEU A 102 1.69 10.70 2.57
C LEU A 102 2.37 11.56 1.49
N VAL A 103 1.80 11.59 0.31
CA VAL A 103 2.33 12.35 -0.84
C VAL A 103 1.33 13.34 -1.42
N GLY A 104 0.08 13.31 -0.95
CA GLY A 104 -0.97 14.16 -1.49
C GLY A 104 -1.30 13.83 -2.94
N THR A 105 -1.85 14.83 -3.63
CA THR A 105 -2.23 14.72 -5.05
C THR A 105 -1.52 15.74 -5.94
N ASP A 106 -0.55 16.48 -5.39
CA ASP A 106 0.29 17.39 -6.17
C ASP A 106 1.24 16.60 -7.07
N PRO A 107 1.28 16.89 -8.40
CA PRO A 107 2.09 16.12 -9.33
C PRO A 107 3.60 16.15 -9.03
N VAL A 108 4.10 17.25 -8.49
CA VAL A 108 5.53 17.38 -8.15
C VAL A 108 5.86 16.47 -6.97
N CYS A 109 5.06 16.53 -5.89
CA CYS A 109 5.24 15.69 -4.71
C CYS A 109 5.13 14.19 -5.05
N VAL A 110 4.17 13.82 -5.90
CA VAL A 110 4.01 12.44 -6.36
C VAL A 110 5.23 11.95 -7.13
N LYS A 111 5.71 12.72 -8.10
CA LYS A 111 6.90 12.38 -8.89
C LYS A 111 8.16 12.29 -8.04
N GLU A 112 8.37 13.23 -7.13
CA GLU A 112 9.51 13.20 -6.20
C GLU A 112 9.51 11.96 -5.33
N ALA A 113 8.34 11.58 -4.78
CA ALA A 113 8.21 10.40 -3.95
C ALA A 113 8.46 9.10 -4.74
N MET A 114 7.92 9.00 -5.95
CA MET A 114 8.20 7.87 -6.86
C MET A 114 9.68 7.79 -7.19
N THR A 115 10.29 8.90 -7.63
CA THR A 115 11.71 8.97 -7.96
C THR A 115 12.57 8.52 -6.77
N LYS A 116 12.22 8.98 -5.56
CA LYS A 116 12.97 8.63 -4.35
C LYS A 116 12.97 7.12 -4.10
N LEU A 117 11.83 6.44 -4.25
CA LEU A 117 11.75 4.98 -4.10
C LEU A 117 12.48 4.23 -5.20
N LEU A 118 12.52 4.76 -6.41
CA LEU A 118 13.17 4.12 -7.56
C LEU A 118 14.70 4.27 -7.53
N THR A 119 15.22 5.38 -6.99
CA THR A 119 16.63 5.72 -7.08
C THR A 119 17.42 5.60 -5.78
N ASP A 120 16.73 5.52 -4.62
CA ASP A 120 17.35 5.44 -3.31
C ASP A 120 16.98 4.12 -2.61
N GLU A 121 17.86 3.14 -2.76
CA GLU A 121 17.67 1.82 -2.16
C GLU A 121 17.58 1.87 -0.63
N THR A 122 18.22 2.84 0.01
CA THR A 122 18.17 3.00 1.47
C THR A 122 16.76 3.38 1.90
N VAL A 123 16.14 4.35 1.23
CA VAL A 123 14.76 4.75 1.50
C VAL A 123 13.78 3.61 1.21
N TYR A 124 13.98 2.92 0.08
CA TYR A 124 13.16 1.74 -0.25
C TYR A 124 13.23 0.67 0.86
N ARG A 125 14.44 0.30 1.28
CA ARG A 125 14.65 -0.69 2.34
C ARG A 125 14.10 -0.26 3.69
N GLN A 126 14.24 1.01 4.05
CA GLN A 126 13.65 1.54 5.28
C GLN A 126 12.14 1.37 5.32
N MET A 127 11.45 1.64 4.20
CA MET A 127 10.00 1.49 4.13
C MET A 127 9.56 0.03 4.04
N SER A 128 10.25 -0.78 3.23
CA SER A 128 9.87 -2.20 2.99
C SER A 128 10.14 -3.11 4.19
N HIS A 129 11.10 -2.75 5.06
CA HIS A 129 11.43 -3.50 6.27
C HIS A 129 10.92 -2.83 7.55
N ALA A 130 10.17 -1.74 7.43
CA ALA A 130 9.55 -1.11 8.58
C ALA A 130 8.54 -2.08 9.24
N PRO A 131 8.44 -2.08 10.58
CA PRO A 131 7.54 -2.98 11.28
C PRO A 131 6.08 -2.71 10.91
N ASN A 132 5.30 -3.76 10.69
CA ASN A 132 3.89 -3.62 10.42
C ASN A 132 3.13 -3.26 11.71
N PRO A 133 2.51 -2.07 11.81
CA PRO A 133 1.81 -1.66 13.02
C PRO A 133 0.41 -2.26 13.15
N TYR A 134 -0.12 -2.89 12.10
CA TYR A 134 -1.52 -3.31 12.04
C TYR A 134 -1.76 -4.74 12.52
N GLY A 135 -0.69 -5.52 12.73
CA GLY A 135 -0.81 -6.87 13.26
C GLY A 135 0.25 -7.84 12.76
N ASP A 136 0.25 -9.01 13.37
CA ASP A 136 1.15 -10.13 13.09
C ASP A 136 0.42 -11.39 12.59
N GLY A 137 -0.85 -11.26 12.24
CA GLY A 137 -1.69 -12.36 11.76
C GLY A 137 -2.30 -13.26 12.87
N ASN A 138 -1.95 -13.05 14.14
CA ASN A 138 -2.37 -13.93 15.25
C ASN A 138 -3.56 -13.40 16.07
N ALA A 139 -4.31 -12.43 15.54
CA ALA A 139 -5.43 -11.80 16.25
C ALA A 139 -6.52 -12.82 16.64
N SER A 140 -6.88 -13.73 15.73
CA SER A 140 -7.91 -14.75 16.00
C SER A 140 -7.51 -15.68 17.14
N GLU A 141 -6.25 -16.10 17.21
CA GLU A 141 -5.75 -16.93 18.30
C GLU A 141 -5.81 -16.20 19.63
N ARG A 142 -5.38 -14.94 19.69
CA ARG A 142 -5.47 -14.09 20.89
C ARG A 142 -6.91 -13.90 21.35
N ILE A 143 -7.84 -13.70 20.44
CA ILE A 143 -9.26 -13.57 20.76
C ILE A 143 -9.77 -14.85 21.40
N VAL A 144 -9.47 -16.01 20.82
CA VAL A 144 -9.89 -17.31 21.37
C VAL A 144 -9.26 -17.55 22.75
N GLN A 145 -7.98 -17.26 22.91
CA GLN A 145 -7.29 -17.39 24.21
C GLN A 145 -7.91 -16.46 25.25
N THR A 146 -8.19 -15.21 24.92
CA THR A 146 -8.85 -14.25 25.81
C THR A 146 -10.23 -14.73 26.25
N ILE A 147 -11.04 -15.25 25.33
CA ILE A 147 -12.35 -15.82 25.64
C ILE A 147 -12.20 -17.03 26.58
N LYS A 148 -11.30 -17.97 26.30
CA LYS A 148 -11.03 -19.12 27.17
C LYS A 148 -10.62 -18.68 28.56
N HIS A 149 -9.69 -17.73 28.67
CA HIS A 149 -9.24 -17.20 29.95
C HIS A 149 -10.37 -16.56 30.75
N TYR A 150 -11.23 -15.76 30.09
CA TYR A 150 -12.40 -15.14 30.75
C TYR A 150 -13.35 -16.15 31.38
N PHE A 151 -13.49 -17.32 30.75
CA PHE A 151 -14.32 -18.41 31.29
C PHE A 151 -13.56 -19.40 32.20
N GLY A 152 -12.33 -19.10 32.59
CA GLY A 152 -11.51 -19.93 33.48
C GLY A 152 -10.81 -21.12 32.78
N PHE A 153 -10.75 -21.13 31.47
CA PHE A 153 -10.09 -22.17 30.66
C PHE A 153 -8.77 -21.66 30.06
N GLY A 154 -7.67 -21.87 30.73
CA GLY A 154 -6.34 -21.55 30.21
C GLY A 154 -5.76 -20.20 30.65
N GLU A 155 -4.59 -19.88 30.12
CA GLU A 155 -3.84 -18.67 30.43
C GLU A 155 -4.34 -17.46 29.61
N SER A 156 -3.98 -16.24 30.05
CA SER A 156 -4.23 -15.00 29.33
C SER A 156 -3.50 -14.97 27.98
N ALA A 157 -4.12 -14.37 26.98
CA ALA A 157 -3.47 -14.14 25.71
C ALA A 157 -2.26 -13.19 25.85
N SER A 158 -1.23 -13.41 25.05
CA SER A 158 -0.13 -12.46 24.91
C SER A 158 -0.60 -11.18 24.20
N GLU A 159 -0.15 -10.03 24.67
CA GLU A 159 -0.42 -8.77 23.99
C GLU A 159 0.33 -8.68 22.65
N PHE A 160 -0.30 -8.05 21.67
CA PHE A 160 0.39 -7.64 20.44
C PHE A 160 1.40 -6.53 20.79
N LYS A 161 2.64 -6.70 20.33
CA LYS A 161 3.68 -5.67 20.45
C LYS A 161 4.02 -5.15 19.06
N GLU A 162 3.81 -3.87 18.85
CA GLU A 162 4.26 -3.19 17.62
C GLU A 162 5.74 -3.45 17.42
N GLY A 163 6.15 -3.88 16.23
CA GLY A 163 7.55 -4.12 15.89
C GLY A 163 8.09 -5.52 16.21
N ALA A 164 7.31 -6.44 16.74
CA ALA A 164 7.65 -7.86 16.79
C ALA A 164 7.39 -8.48 15.40
N GLY A 165 8.18 -8.04 14.41
CA GLY A 165 8.08 -8.51 13.03
C GLY A 165 8.45 -9.98 12.93
N THR A 166 7.70 -10.69 12.11
CA THR A 166 8.07 -11.98 11.54
C THR A 166 9.46 -11.86 10.89
N GLN A 167 10.42 -12.60 11.47
CA GLN A 167 11.69 -12.94 10.80
C GLN A 167 11.44 -13.90 9.66
#